data_4b120c8a656a8d52728b051bb50eff9a
#
_entry.id   4b120c8a656a8d52728b051bb50eff9a
#
_cell.length_a   1.000
_cell.length_b   1.000
_cell.length_c   1.000
_cell.angle_alpha   90.00
_cell.angle_beta   90.00
_cell.angle_gamma   90.00
#
_symmetry.space_group_name_H-M   'P 1'
#
loop_
_entity.id
_entity.type
_entity.pdbx_description
1 polymer ?
#
loop_
_entity_poly.entity_id
_entity_poly.type
_entity_poly.pdbx_seq_one_letter_code
_entity_poly.pdbx_strand_id
1 'polypeptide(L)'
;GTLYTADYVQALVGEAEGVKVQHIPAETKTEGLKFENYFTPDTLSLHLKEDVPPMAKRGKPGKFELVKLSDQPLTKEELELIIREISEAARISEEGSFEIVRSGATVIQLGNYRIAIARPPFSDGMEITVVRPIVKLTLDDYKLSEKLRKRLKENAEGVLIAGPPGSGKSTLAASLAEFYQS
;
A
#
# COMPACT_ATOMS: atom_id res chain seq x y z
N GLY A 1 26.83 -30.15 6.33
CA GLY A 1 26.23 -29.24 7.34
C GLY A 1 24.87 -28.70 6.86
N THR A 2 24.10 -28.13 7.75
CA THR A 2 22.83 -27.47 7.43
C THR A 2 22.99 -25.97 7.67
N LEU A 3 22.60 -25.15 6.70
CA LEU A 3 22.55 -23.69 6.84
C LEU A 3 21.23 -23.31 7.52
N TYR A 4 21.31 -22.59 8.63
CA TYR A 4 20.15 -21.96 9.28
C TYR A 4 20.21 -20.47 9.02
N THR A 5 19.20 -19.92 8.40
CA THR A 5 19.17 -18.49 8.06
C THR A 5 17.77 -17.92 8.14
N ALA A 6 17.68 -16.66 8.57
CA ALA A 6 16.45 -15.87 8.50
C ALA A 6 16.37 -15.05 7.20
N ASP A 7 17.43 -15.02 6.42
CA ASP A 7 17.48 -14.33 5.14
C ASP A 7 16.99 -15.26 4.03
N TYR A 8 15.88 -14.90 3.40
CA TYR A 8 15.25 -15.68 2.33
C TYR A 8 16.14 -15.79 1.09
N VAL A 9 16.89 -14.74 0.75
CA VAL A 9 17.81 -14.75 -0.41
C VAL A 9 18.97 -15.72 -0.15
N GLN A 10 19.54 -15.68 1.07
CA GLN A 10 20.57 -16.66 1.46
C GLN A 10 20.03 -18.08 1.47
N ALA A 11 18.78 -18.28 1.86
CA ALA A 11 18.15 -19.60 1.83
C ALA A 11 18.10 -20.14 0.38
N LEU A 12 17.58 -19.34 -0.55
CA LEU A 12 17.49 -19.70 -1.97
C LEU A 12 18.87 -19.97 -2.61
N VAL A 13 19.85 -19.11 -2.32
CA VAL A 13 21.23 -19.31 -2.81
C VAL A 13 21.82 -20.59 -2.25
N GLY A 14 21.65 -20.84 -0.95
CA GLY A 14 22.12 -22.07 -0.31
C GLY A 14 21.51 -23.34 -0.93
N GLU A 15 20.21 -23.33 -1.20
CA GLU A 15 19.51 -24.42 -1.88
C GLU A 15 20.01 -24.62 -3.30
N ALA A 16 20.21 -23.54 -4.06
CA ALA A 16 20.75 -23.58 -5.42
C ALA A 16 22.17 -24.15 -5.48
N GLU A 17 22.97 -23.92 -4.45
CA GLU A 17 24.32 -24.47 -4.28
C GLU A 17 24.33 -25.90 -3.69
N GLY A 18 23.17 -26.52 -3.50
CA GLY A 18 23.02 -27.87 -2.97
C GLY A 18 23.30 -28.01 -1.48
N VAL A 19 23.29 -26.93 -0.75
CA VAL A 19 23.40 -26.93 0.71
C VAL A 19 22.04 -27.24 1.32
N LYS A 20 22.02 -28.13 2.33
CA LYS A 20 20.79 -28.33 3.10
C LYS A 20 20.48 -27.06 3.88
N VAL A 21 19.36 -26.40 3.57
CA VAL A 21 18.96 -25.14 4.19
C VAL A 21 17.74 -25.34 5.08
N GLN A 22 17.72 -24.67 6.21
CA GLN A 22 16.55 -24.47 7.04
C GLN A 22 16.32 -22.97 7.20
N HIS A 23 15.38 -22.45 6.43
CA HIS A 23 14.92 -21.08 6.58
C HIS A 23 14.10 -20.97 7.87
N ILE A 24 14.50 -20.07 8.74
CA ILE A 24 13.80 -19.72 9.98
C ILE A 24 13.30 -18.30 9.77
N PRO A 25 12.05 -18.10 9.34
CA PRO A 25 11.51 -16.76 9.21
C PRO A 25 11.63 -16.05 10.55
N ALA A 26 12.04 -14.78 10.53
CA ALA A 26 12.01 -13.96 11.72
C ALA A 26 10.56 -13.98 12.26
N GLU A 27 10.37 -14.37 13.52
CA GLU A 27 9.07 -14.24 14.15
C GLU A 27 8.67 -12.76 14.12
N THR A 28 7.89 -12.38 13.14
CA THR A 28 7.21 -11.11 13.13
C THR A 28 6.16 -11.16 14.23
N LYS A 29 6.47 -10.63 15.41
CA LYS A 29 5.41 -10.07 16.23
C LYS A 29 4.80 -8.93 15.41
N THR A 30 3.79 -9.24 14.68
CA THR A 30 2.86 -8.27 14.12
C THR A 30 1.99 -7.75 15.26
N GLU A 31 2.58 -7.02 16.18
CA GLU A 31 1.86 -5.94 16.80
C GLU A 31 1.55 -5.00 15.66
N GLY A 32 0.26 -4.74 15.39
CA GLY A 32 -0.17 -3.96 14.25
C GLY A 32 0.59 -2.64 14.20
N LEU A 33 0.91 -2.20 13.00
CA LEU A 33 1.68 -0.96 12.81
C LEU A 33 0.94 0.21 13.47
N LYS A 34 1.63 1.08 14.17
CA LYS A 34 1.02 2.18 14.94
C LYS A 34 0.06 3.02 14.11
N PHE A 35 0.38 3.25 12.82
CA PHE A 35 -0.48 4.02 11.95
C PHE A 35 -1.82 3.32 11.66
N GLU A 36 -1.92 2.00 11.79
CA GLU A 36 -3.16 1.25 11.54
C GLU A 36 -4.26 1.60 12.54
N ASN A 37 -3.89 2.03 13.75
CA ASN A 37 -4.84 2.51 14.75
C ASN A 37 -5.67 3.71 14.30
N TYR A 38 -5.20 4.45 13.29
CA TYR A 38 -5.91 5.58 12.69
C TYR A 38 -6.86 5.16 11.56
N PHE A 39 -6.79 3.90 11.09
CA PHE A 39 -7.63 3.41 10.01
C PHE A 39 -8.93 2.83 10.54
N THR A 40 -10.03 3.37 10.03
CA THR A 40 -11.38 2.81 10.14
C THR A 40 -11.78 2.20 8.79
N PRO A 41 -12.87 1.43 8.69
CA PRO A 41 -13.29 0.82 7.42
C PRO A 41 -13.50 1.82 6.28
N ASP A 42 -13.85 3.08 6.59
CA ASP A 42 -14.09 4.16 5.64
C ASP A 42 -12.88 5.10 5.44
N THR A 43 -11.72 4.83 6.06
CA THR A 43 -10.51 5.64 5.90
C THR A 43 -9.83 5.32 4.57
N LEU A 44 -9.77 6.30 3.66
CA LEU A 44 -9.13 6.23 2.34
C LEU A 44 -7.63 6.48 2.41
N SER A 45 -7.25 7.49 3.17
CA SER A 45 -5.85 7.86 3.37
C SER A 45 -5.63 8.53 4.72
N LEU A 46 -4.41 8.38 5.22
CA LEU A 46 -3.90 9.02 6.43
C LEU A 46 -2.81 10.01 6.03
N HIS A 47 -2.81 11.17 6.65
CA HIS A 47 -1.85 12.25 6.43
C HIS A 47 -1.26 12.67 7.77
N LEU A 48 0.00 12.34 7.95
CA LEU A 48 0.79 12.65 9.14
C LEU A 48 1.88 13.63 8.74
N LYS A 49 1.95 14.77 9.40
CA LYS A 49 2.92 15.83 9.12
C LYS A 49 3.49 16.37 10.43
N GLU A 50 4.76 16.71 10.41
CA GLU A 50 5.47 17.36 11.52
C GLU A 50 4.78 18.67 11.88
N ASP A 51 4.59 18.92 13.19
CA ASP A 51 3.92 20.07 13.77
C ASP A 51 2.44 20.28 13.36
N VAL A 52 1.81 19.24 12.78
CA VAL A 52 0.42 19.28 12.36
C VAL A 52 -0.36 18.14 13.00
N PRO A 53 -1.61 18.37 13.46
CA PRO A 53 -2.48 17.31 13.90
C PRO A 53 -2.70 16.23 12.82
N PRO A 54 -2.75 14.94 13.17
CA PRO A 54 -2.98 13.88 12.21
C PRO A 54 -4.35 14.02 11.55
N MET A 55 -4.39 13.84 10.24
CA MET A 55 -5.59 13.98 9.41
C MET A 55 -5.88 12.69 8.65
N ALA A 56 -7.14 12.35 8.49
CA ALA A 56 -7.57 11.25 7.65
C ALA A 56 -8.62 11.71 6.62
N LYS A 57 -8.53 11.14 5.43
CA LYS A 57 -9.57 11.25 4.42
C LYS A 57 -10.52 10.08 4.61
N ARG A 58 -11.79 10.35 4.95
CA ARG A 58 -12.82 9.33 5.21
C ARG A 58 -14.00 9.46 4.25
N GLY A 59 -14.60 8.34 3.90
CA GLY A 59 -15.78 8.29 3.04
C GLY A 59 -15.63 7.29 1.90
N LYS A 60 -16.19 7.64 0.74
CA LYS A 60 -16.14 6.82 -0.48
C LYS A 60 -15.39 7.58 -1.58
N PRO A 61 -14.81 6.90 -2.57
CA PRO A 61 -14.24 7.56 -3.74
C PRO A 61 -15.23 8.57 -4.35
N GLY A 62 -14.79 9.82 -4.53
CA GLY A 62 -15.60 10.90 -5.04
C GLY A 62 -16.54 11.61 -4.01
N LYS A 63 -16.69 11.05 -2.81
CA LYS A 63 -17.47 11.68 -1.72
C LYS A 63 -16.77 11.41 -0.39
N PHE A 64 -15.83 12.24 -0.04
CA PHE A 64 -15.03 12.13 1.18
C PHE A 64 -14.91 13.46 1.91
N GLU A 65 -14.53 13.37 3.17
CA GLU A 65 -14.21 14.53 4.02
C GLU A 65 -12.81 14.35 4.63
N LEU A 66 -12.17 15.45 4.97
CA LEU A 66 -10.90 15.47 5.70
C LEU A 66 -11.21 15.64 7.19
N VAL A 67 -10.88 14.62 7.98
CA VAL A 67 -11.20 14.54 9.41
C VAL A 67 -9.91 14.67 10.22
N LYS A 68 -9.92 15.52 11.21
CA LYS A 68 -8.86 15.61 12.23
C LYS A 68 -9.00 14.45 13.22
N LEU A 69 -7.92 13.71 13.46
CA LEU A 69 -7.91 12.51 14.30
C LEU A 69 -7.49 12.79 15.74
N SER A 70 -6.74 13.86 15.97
CA SER A 70 -6.30 14.35 17.27
C SER A 70 -6.14 15.87 17.22
N ASP A 71 -6.24 16.54 18.36
CA ASP A 71 -5.95 17.98 18.48
C ASP A 71 -4.45 18.24 18.66
N GLN A 72 -3.68 17.23 19.05
CA GLN A 72 -2.25 17.38 19.27
C GLN A 72 -1.48 17.22 17.96
N PRO A 73 -0.58 18.17 17.61
CA PRO A 73 0.34 18.03 16.52
C PRO A 73 1.29 16.84 16.75
N LEU A 74 1.72 16.22 15.67
CA LEU A 74 2.71 15.15 15.70
C LEU A 74 4.12 15.74 15.81
N THR A 75 4.93 15.14 16.66
CA THR A 75 6.34 15.49 16.75
C THR A 75 7.16 14.76 15.70
N LYS A 76 8.34 15.28 15.42
CA LYS A 76 9.29 14.64 14.52
C LYS A 76 9.66 13.24 15.00
N GLU A 77 9.88 13.07 16.30
CA GLU A 77 10.25 11.80 16.92
C GLU A 77 9.15 10.74 16.74
N GLU A 78 7.89 11.12 16.86
CA GLU A 78 6.76 10.22 16.61
C GLU A 78 6.71 9.78 15.16
N LEU A 79 6.92 10.69 14.20
CA LEU A 79 6.98 10.36 12.79
C LEU A 79 8.17 9.45 12.46
N GLU A 80 9.35 9.70 13.04
CA GLU A 80 10.53 8.85 12.86
C GLU A 80 10.30 7.43 13.38
N LEU A 81 9.59 7.27 14.51
CA LEU A 81 9.19 5.95 15.01
C LEU A 81 8.26 5.22 14.04
N ILE A 82 7.23 5.90 13.53
CA ILE A 82 6.30 5.35 12.53
C ILE A 82 7.05 4.93 11.26
N ILE A 83 7.97 5.77 10.76
CA ILE A 83 8.79 5.47 9.58
C ILE A 83 9.67 4.24 9.80
N ARG A 84 10.25 4.12 10.99
CA ARG A 84 11.08 2.96 11.34
C ARG A 84 10.24 1.69 11.32
N GLU A 85 9.09 1.67 11.99
CA GLU A 85 8.17 0.53 12.00
C GLU A 85 7.75 0.11 10.59
N ILE A 86 7.35 1.07 9.73
CA ILE A 86 6.98 0.83 8.33
C ILE A 86 8.16 0.22 7.56
N SER A 87 9.36 0.80 7.72
CA SER A 87 10.54 0.36 6.98
C SER A 87 11.00 -1.04 7.41
N GLU A 88 10.91 -1.36 8.69
CA GLU A 88 11.23 -2.69 9.21
C GLU A 88 10.19 -3.72 8.72
N ALA A 89 8.90 -3.41 8.82
CA ALA A 89 7.84 -4.26 8.33
C ALA A 89 7.96 -4.53 6.81
N ALA A 90 8.27 -3.50 6.01
CA ALA A 90 8.43 -3.66 4.58
C ALA A 90 9.65 -4.49 4.16
N ARG A 91 10.69 -4.56 4.99
CA ARG A 91 11.87 -5.41 4.73
C ARG A 91 11.64 -6.87 5.07
N ILE A 92 10.75 -7.15 6.00
CA ILE A 92 10.52 -8.51 6.53
C ILE A 92 9.32 -9.16 5.82
N SER A 93 8.34 -8.36 5.42
CA SER A 93 7.11 -8.85 4.77
C SER A 93 7.38 -9.28 3.33
N GLU A 94 6.84 -10.43 2.92
CA GLU A 94 6.81 -10.87 1.51
C GLU A 94 6.00 -9.91 0.63
N GLU A 95 5.05 -9.19 1.22
CA GLU A 95 4.23 -8.17 0.55
C GLU A 95 4.82 -6.76 0.69
N GLY A 96 6.06 -6.65 1.18
CA GLY A 96 6.79 -5.40 1.36
C GLY A 96 7.73 -5.10 0.20
N SER A 97 7.66 -3.89 -0.36
CA SER A 97 8.63 -3.44 -1.36
C SER A 97 8.89 -1.94 -1.29
N PHE A 98 10.15 -1.56 -1.59
CA PHE A 98 10.55 -0.17 -1.74
C PHE A 98 10.50 0.20 -3.23
N GLU A 99 9.47 0.94 -3.65
CA GLU A 99 9.30 1.33 -5.05
C GLU A 99 10.20 2.51 -5.45
N ILE A 100 10.36 3.46 -4.54
CA ILE A 100 11.18 4.65 -4.73
C ILE A 100 11.99 4.87 -3.47
N VAL A 101 13.31 5.01 -3.62
CA VAL A 101 14.22 5.42 -2.55
C VAL A 101 15.12 6.51 -3.08
N ARG A 102 14.86 7.77 -2.66
CA ARG A 102 15.66 8.95 -3.01
C ARG A 102 15.87 9.79 -1.77
N SER A 103 16.89 10.65 -1.80
CA SER A 103 17.07 11.64 -0.73
C SER A 103 15.80 12.50 -0.63
N GLY A 104 15.16 12.49 0.52
CA GLY A 104 13.94 13.25 0.80
C GLY A 104 12.62 12.62 0.28
N ALA A 105 12.64 11.52 -0.46
CA ALA A 105 11.40 10.86 -0.93
C ALA A 105 11.54 9.34 -0.92
N THR A 106 10.62 8.66 -0.25
CA THR A 106 10.54 7.19 -0.23
C THR A 106 9.10 6.76 -0.47
N VAL A 107 8.90 5.79 -1.34
CA VAL A 107 7.59 5.15 -1.56
C VAL A 107 7.72 3.66 -1.27
N ILE A 108 6.86 3.17 -0.40
CA ILE A 108 6.83 1.79 0.07
C ILE A 108 5.44 1.21 -0.23
N GLN A 109 5.40 0.01 -0.80
CA GLN A 109 4.24 -0.85 -0.80
C GLN A 109 4.36 -1.81 0.38
N LEU A 110 3.32 -1.94 1.20
CA LEU A 110 3.28 -2.86 2.33
C LEU A 110 1.87 -3.45 2.44
N GLY A 111 1.70 -4.67 1.97
CA GLY A 111 0.40 -5.29 1.81
C GLY A 111 -0.55 -4.39 1.02
N ASN A 112 -1.68 -4.05 1.60
CA ASN A 112 -2.68 -3.17 0.98
C ASN A 112 -2.35 -1.67 1.11
N TYR A 113 -1.24 -1.29 1.76
CA TYR A 113 -0.89 0.10 1.99
C TYR A 113 0.15 0.59 0.99
N ARG A 114 -0.10 1.73 0.38
CA ARG A 114 0.90 2.51 -0.34
C ARG A 114 1.30 3.71 0.50
N ILE A 115 2.57 3.78 0.85
CA ILE A 115 3.09 4.71 1.83
C ILE A 115 4.12 5.61 1.16
N ALA A 116 3.86 6.91 1.16
CA ALA A 116 4.80 7.91 0.71
C ALA A 116 5.36 8.68 1.91
N ILE A 117 6.68 8.77 1.99
CA ILE A 117 7.41 9.51 3.02
C ILE A 117 8.14 10.64 2.30
N ALA A 118 7.88 11.88 2.70
CA ALA A 118 8.56 13.05 2.18
C ALA A 118 9.30 13.78 3.30
N ARG A 119 10.45 14.38 2.92
CA ARG A 119 11.30 15.19 3.76
C ARG A 119 11.84 16.37 2.96
N PRO A 120 12.38 17.41 3.57
CA PRO A 120 13.08 18.46 2.83
C PRO A 120 14.16 17.88 1.89
N PRO A 121 14.29 18.38 0.66
CA PRO A 121 13.62 19.57 0.10
C PRO A 121 12.29 19.32 -0.59
N PHE A 122 11.73 18.09 -0.57
CA PHE A 122 10.48 17.74 -1.25
C PHE A 122 9.23 18.13 -0.45
N SER A 123 9.39 18.42 0.83
CA SER A 123 8.37 19.00 1.71
C SER A 123 9.01 20.00 2.68
N ASP A 124 8.22 20.83 3.32
CA ASP A 124 8.63 21.81 4.32
C ASP A 124 8.88 21.22 5.72
N GLY A 125 8.59 19.93 5.90
CA GLY A 125 8.81 19.14 7.10
C GLY A 125 8.69 17.66 6.78
N MET A 126 8.76 16.80 7.79
CA MET A 126 8.55 15.37 7.62
C MET A 126 7.06 15.07 7.40
N GLU A 127 6.75 14.32 6.35
CA GLU A 127 5.38 13.92 6.01
C GLU A 127 5.30 12.44 5.69
N ILE A 128 4.21 11.81 6.14
CA ILE A 128 3.86 10.42 5.79
C ILE A 128 2.42 10.44 5.27
N THR A 129 2.24 9.97 4.05
CA THR A 129 0.91 9.71 3.49
C THR A 129 0.74 8.22 3.31
N VAL A 130 -0.27 7.64 3.96
CA VAL A 130 -0.64 6.24 3.82
C VAL A 130 -1.96 6.16 3.07
N VAL A 131 -1.97 5.50 1.93
CA VAL A 131 -3.18 5.24 1.14
C VAL A 131 -3.52 3.76 1.23
N ARG A 132 -4.79 3.46 1.52
CA ARG A 132 -5.33 2.11 1.47
C ARG A 132 -6.46 2.09 0.45
N PRO A 133 -6.37 1.28 -0.62
CA PRO A 133 -7.50 1.06 -1.50
C PRO A 133 -8.64 0.39 -0.71
N ILE A 134 -9.77 1.07 -0.57
CA ILE A 134 -10.91 0.55 0.24
C ILE A 134 -11.77 -0.43 -0.54
N VAL A 135 -11.72 -0.43 -1.85
CA VAL A 135 -12.75 -1.11 -2.63
C VAL A 135 -12.12 -2.04 -3.65
N LYS A 136 -12.26 -3.36 -3.41
CA LYS A 136 -12.35 -4.31 -4.52
C LYS A 136 -13.70 -4.06 -5.18
N LEU A 137 -13.72 -3.29 -6.26
CA LEU A 137 -14.88 -3.15 -7.09
C LEU A 137 -14.91 -4.35 -8.04
N THR A 138 -16.04 -5.01 -8.11
CA THR A 138 -16.34 -5.99 -9.15
C THR A 138 -16.85 -5.26 -10.39
N LEU A 139 -16.89 -5.94 -11.53
CA LEU A 139 -17.42 -5.34 -12.76
C LEU A 139 -18.90 -4.95 -12.62
N ASP A 140 -19.63 -5.59 -11.69
CA ASP A 140 -21.03 -5.32 -11.41
C ASP A 140 -21.28 -4.00 -10.66
N ASP A 141 -20.27 -3.51 -9.94
CA ASP A 141 -20.35 -2.22 -9.24
C ASP A 141 -20.28 -1.03 -10.21
N TYR A 142 -19.82 -1.27 -11.45
CA TYR A 142 -19.80 -0.25 -12.50
C TYR A 142 -21.12 -0.23 -13.26
N LYS A 143 -21.70 0.95 -13.41
CA LYS A 143 -22.90 1.17 -14.23
C LYS A 143 -22.57 1.11 -15.73
N LEU A 144 -22.08 -0.04 -16.19
CA LEU A 144 -21.79 -0.26 -17.61
C LEU A 144 -23.10 -0.44 -18.37
N SER A 145 -23.14 0.09 -19.63
CA SER A 145 -24.26 -0.18 -20.52
C SER A 145 -24.29 -1.69 -20.84
N GLU A 146 -25.50 -2.23 -21.07
CA GLU A 146 -25.68 -3.65 -21.44
C GLU A 146 -24.87 -4.00 -22.69
N LYS A 147 -24.82 -3.10 -23.66
CA LYS A 147 -24.03 -3.27 -24.89
C LYS A 147 -22.53 -3.45 -24.59
N LEU A 148 -21.99 -2.63 -23.67
CA LEU A 148 -20.58 -2.74 -23.30
C LEU A 148 -20.32 -4.02 -22.49
N ARG A 149 -21.19 -4.35 -21.55
CA ARG A 149 -21.10 -5.58 -20.74
C ARG A 149 -21.13 -6.83 -21.62
N LYS A 150 -22.06 -6.89 -22.57
CA LYS A 150 -22.16 -7.97 -23.54
C LYS A 150 -20.88 -8.11 -24.37
N ARG A 151 -20.35 -6.98 -24.87
CA ARG A 151 -19.12 -6.97 -25.66
C ARG A 151 -17.91 -7.46 -24.86
N LEU A 152 -17.77 -7.03 -23.61
CA LEU A 152 -16.70 -7.49 -22.72
C LEU A 152 -16.80 -8.99 -22.43
N LYS A 153 -18.01 -9.54 -22.35
CA LYS A 153 -18.25 -10.97 -22.09
C LYS A 153 -18.03 -11.86 -23.32
N GLU A 154 -18.44 -11.40 -24.50
CA GLU A 154 -18.45 -12.21 -25.72
C GLU A 154 -17.17 -12.05 -26.57
N ASN A 155 -16.50 -10.90 -26.47
CA ASN A 155 -15.33 -10.59 -27.28
C ASN A 155 -14.13 -10.33 -26.34
N ALA A 156 -13.25 -11.32 -26.22
CA ALA A 156 -11.97 -11.18 -25.50
C ALA A 156 -10.93 -10.39 -26.34
N GLU A 157 -11.25 -9.14 -26.66
CA GLU A 157 -10.39 -8.22 -27.41
C GLU A 157 -9.59 -7.34 -26.44
N GLY A 158 -8.53 -6.70 -26.96
CA GLY A 158 -7.78 -5.72 -26.18
C GLY A 158 -8.66 -4.55 -25.73
N VAL A 159 -8.58 -4.16 -24.46
CA VAL A 159 -9.33 -3.05 -23.88
C VAL A 159 -8.39 -1.90 -23.52
N LEU A 160 -8.67 -0.71 -24.08
CA LEU A 160 -7.97 0.51 -23.70
C LEU A 160 -8.81 1.31 -22.71
N ILE A 161 -8.24 1.57 -21.52
CA ILE A 161 -8.87 2.38 -20.47
C ILE A 161 -8.15 3.73 -20.40
N ALA A 162 -8.86 4.81 -20.66
CA ALA A 162 -8.32 6.17 -20.63
C ALA A 162 -9.10 7.06 -19.65
N GLY A 163 -8.43 8.04 -19.07
CA GLY A 163 -9.02 9.02 -18.16
C GLY A 163 -7.94 9.79 -17.37
N PRO A 164 -8.31 10.86 -16.68
CA PRO A 164 -7.38 11.67 -15.89
C PRO A 164 -6.77 10.87 -14.72
N PRO A 165 -5.66 11.35 -14.11
CA PRO A 165 -5.13 10.78 -12.87
C PRO A 165 -6.19 10.67 -11.79
N GLY A 166 -6.20 9.55 -11.05
CA GLY A 166 -7.18 9.31 -9.96
C GLY A 166 -8.60 8.93 -10.39
N SER A 167 -8.87 8.76 -11.70
CA SER A 167 -10.21 8.39 -12.20
C SER A 167 -10.60 6.92 -12.03
N GLY A 168 -9.78 6.10 -11.37
CA GLY A 168 -10.09 4.69 -11.11
C GLY A 168 -9.73 3.73 -12.25
N LYS A 169 -8.87 4.14 -13.21
CA LYS A 169 -8.45 3.29 -14.33
C LYS A 169 -7.88 1.94 -13.91
N SER A 170 -6.94 1.96 -12.96
CA SER A 170 -6.31 0.74 -12.44
C SER A 170 -7.30 -0.14 -11.69
N THR A 171 -8.26 0.46 -10.98
CA THR A 171 -9.33 -0.25 -10.28
C THR A 171 -10.25 -0.96 -11.26
N LEU A 172 -10.64 -0.28 -12.35
CA LEU A 172 -11.44 -0.89 -13.43
C LEU A 172 -10.65 -2.00 -14.14
N ALA A 173 -9.36 -1.80 -14.41
CA ALA A 173 -8.52 -2.82 -15.01
C ALA A 173 -8.42 -4.08 -14.13
N ALA A 174 -8.24 -3.91 -12.81
CA ALA A 174 -8.24 -5.01 -11.86
C ALA A 174 -9.59 -5.76 -11.83
N SER A 175 -10.72 -5.03 -11.83
CA SER A 175 -12.06 -5.62 -11.87
C SER A 175 -12.31 -6.40 -13.18
N LEU A 176 -11.79 -5.92 -14.31
CA LEU A 176 -11.85 -6.64 -15.58
C LEU A 176 -10.98 -7.89 -15.57
N ALA A 177 -9.77 -7.82 -15.02
CA ALA A 177 -8.90 -8.99 -14.90
C ALA A 177 -9.56 -10.09 -14.04
N GLU A 178 -10.16 -9.74 -12.92
CA GLU A 178 -10.90 -10.67 -12.06
C GLU A 178 -12.12 -11.26 -12.78
N PHE A 179 -12.86 -10.45 -13.52
CA PHE A 179 -13.99 -10.90 -14.34
C PHE A 179 -13.61 -11.92 -15.42
N TYR A 180 -12.42 -11.78 -16.04
CA TYR A 180 -11.94 -12.72 -17.05
C TYR A 180 -11.26 -13.97 -16.47
N GLN A 181 -10.97 -14.00 -15.15
CA GLN A 181 -10.43 -15.17 -14.46
C GLN A 181 -11.53 -16.06 -13.86
N SER A 182 -12.75 -15.56 -13.73
CA SER A 182 -13.90 -16.26 -13.18
C SER A 182 -14.68 -17.04 -14.27
#